data_44f65ef5f17c60b9e67c46a33886e88f
#
_entry.id   44f65ef5f17c60b9e67c46a33886e88f
#
_cell.length_a   1.000
_cell.length_b   1.000
_cell.length_c   1.000
_cell.angle_alpha   90.00
_cell.angle_beta   90.00
_cell.angle_gamma   90.00
#
_symmetry.space_group_name_H-M   'P 1'
#
loop_
_entity.id
_entity.type
_entity.pdbx_description
1 polymer ?
#
loop_
_entity_poly.entity_id
_entity_poly.type
_entity_poly.pdbx_seq_one_letter_code
_entity_poly.pdbx_strand_id
1 'polypeptide(L)'
;MKAVSLGKQKKKSLPWRIVSGLANTALLIILALFVYLFLAFPMQMKGHSMEPAAAEKSLLLLNKIQYRFVSPKQFDVIAFQIKGSDELQIKRIIACPGDRISIKEGMIYINGTLCEQANEYSKDLINAGTASDELTVGENEYFVLGDNAVYSEDSRSEDIGMVSKDQIVGRVWFAGESFLSFHLL
;
A
#
# COMPACT_ATOMS: atom_id res chain seq x y z
N MET A 1 -38.95 -36.21 -41.69
CA MET A 1 -37.63 -35.68 -41.41
C MET A 1 -37.66 -34.15 -41.64
N LYS A 2 -37.61 -33.32 -40.59
CA LYS A 2 -37.57 -31.87 -40.74
C LYS A 2 -36.09 -31.43 -40.80
N ALA A 3 -35.68 -30.83 -41.91
CA ALA A 3 -34.35 -30.27 -42.08
C ALA A 3 -34.18 -29.06 -41.12
N VAL A 4 -33.18 -29.10 -40.23
CA VAL A 4 -32.78 -28.02 -39.38
C VAL A 4 -32.05 -26.98 -40.26
N SER A 5 -32.69 -25.85 -40.50
CA SER A 5 -32.08 -24.71 -41.18
C SER A 5 -30.99 -24.06 -40.28
N LEU A 6 -29.72 -24.34 -40.58
CA LEU A 6 -28.59 -23.64 -40.01
C LEU A 6 -28.62 -22.17 -40.45
N GLY A 7 -29.05 -21.26 -39.58
CA GLY A 7 -29.08 -19.86 -39.85
C GLY A 7 -27.68 -19.33 -40.22
N LYS A 8 -27.54 -18.80 -41.45
CA LYS A 8 -26.35 -18.13 -41.92
C LYS A 8 -26.04 -16.93 -41.02
N GLN A 9 -24.98 -17.01 -40.25
CA GLN A 9 -24.47 -15.84 -39.52
C GLN A 9 -24.09 -14.77 -40.52
N LYS A 10 -24.77 -13.60 -40.48
CA LYS A 10 -24.43 -12.44 -41.31
C LYS A 10 -23.02 -11.97 -40.97
N LYS A 11 -22.07 -12.12 -41.90
CA LYS A 11 -20.74 -11.53 -41.78
C LYS A 11 -20.87 -10.02 -41.60
N LYS A 12 -20.36 -9.49 -40.49
CA LYS A 12 -20.33 -8.04 -40.25
C LYS A 12 -19.61 -7.32 -41.42
N SER A 13 -20.17 -6.21 -41.89
CA SER A 13 -19.58 -5.43 -42.98
C SER A 13 -18.17 -4.92 -42.62
N LEU A 14 -17.31 -4.74 -43.63
CA LEU A 14 -15.92 -4.29 -43.41
C LEU A 14 -15.82 -3.02 -42.55
N PRO A 15 -16.63 -1.93 -42.79
CA PRO A 15 -16.59 -0.74 -41.96
C PRO A 15 -16.95 -1.03 -40.49
N TRP A 16 -17.92 -1.90 -40.21
CA TRP A 16 -18.27 -2.30 -38.85
C TRP A 16 -17.12 -3.05 -38.13
N ARG A 17 -16.36 -3.84 -38.86
CA ARG A 17 -15.19 -4.54 -38.31
C ARG A 17 -14.07 -3.57 -37.93
N ILE A 18 -13.84 -2.55 -38.73
CA ILE A 18 -12.86 -1.51 -38.45
C ILE A 18 -13.29 -0.69 -37.22
N VAL A 19 -14.54 -0.22 -37.18
CA VAL A 19 -15.08 0.55 -36.07
C VAL A 19 -15.01 -0.28 -34.75
N SER A 20 -15.43 -1.52 -34.78
CA SER A 20 -15.36 -2.38 -33.59
C SER A 20 -13.92 -2.68 -33.18
N GLY A 21 -13.00 -2.81 -34.12
CA GLY A 21 -11.56 -2.95 -33.85
C GLY A 21 -11.00 -1.71 -33.12
N LEU A 22 -11.25 -0.53 -33.64
CA LEU A 22 -10.83 0.73 -33.03
C LEU A 22 -11.45 0.94 -31.64
N ALA A 23 -12.73 0.63 -31.47
CA ALA A 23 -13.41 0.73 -30.18
C ALA A 23 -12.81 -0.23 -29.13
N ASN A 24 -12.50 -1.48 -29.51
CA ASN A 24 -11.86 -2.44 -28.63
C ASN A 24 -10.44 -1.99 -28.24
N THR A 25 -9.67 -1.48 -29.19
CA THR A 25 -8.32 -0.96 -28.91
C THR A 25 -8.39 0.23 -27.94
N ALA A 26 -9.30 1.17 -28.17
CA ALA A 26 -9.52 2.29 -27.27
C ALA A 26 -9.91 1.83 -25.86
N LEU A 27 -10.80 0.84 -25.73
CA LEU A 27 -11.19 0.27 -24.46
C LEU A 27 -10.00 -0.37 -23.73
N LEU A 28 -9.15 -1.12 -24.42
CA LEU A 28 -7.94 -1.72 -23.84
C LEU A 28 -6.95 -0.65 -23.36
N ILE A 29 -6.77 0.44 -24.11
CA ILE A 29 -5.92 1.56 -23.71
C ILE A 29 -6.48 2.23 -22.44
N ILE A 30 -7.78 2.49 -22.39
CA ILE A 30 -8.44 3.09 -21.22
C ILE A 30 -8.29 2.19 -20.00
N LEU A 31 -8.48 0.86 -20.16
CA LEU A 31 -8.31 -0.10 -19.08
C LEU A 31 -6.85 -0.15 -18.59
N ALA A 32 -5.90 -0.17 -19.51
CA ALA A 32 -4.48 -0.15 -19.17
C ALA A 32 -4.08 1.11 -18.39
N LEU A 33 -4.57 2.28 -18.84
CA LEU A 33 -4.38 3.56 -18.14
C LEU A 33 -5.02 3.55 -16.75
N PHE A 34 -6.23 2.99 -16.61
CA PHE A 34 -6.89 2.86 -15.31
C PHE A 34 -6.06 2.00 -14.35
N VAL A 35 -5.59 0.85 -14.80
CA VAL A 35 -4.73 -0.02 -13.99
C VAL A 35 -3.45 0.72 -13.58
N TYR A 36 -2.77 1.35 -14.54
CA TYR A 36 -1.54 2.09 -14.29
C TYR A 36 -1.72 3.23 -13.28
N LEU A 37 -2.78 4.03 -13.41
CA LEU A 37 -2.98 5.23 -12.58
C LEU A 37 -3.52 4.93 -11.18
N PHE A 38 -4.31 3.86 -11.03
CA PHE A 38 -5.06 3.62 -9.80
C PHE A 38 -4.69 2.34 -9.06
N LEU A 39 -4.39 1.25 -9.77
CA LEU A 39 -4.15 -0.06 -9.16
C LEU A 39 -2.66 -0.39 -9.03
N ALA A 40 -1.84 0.06 -9.95
CA ALA A 40 -0.42 -0.27 -10.00
C ALA A 40 0.43 0.96 -10.35
N PHE A 41 0.23 2.06 -9.61
CA PHE A 41 1.01 3.28 -9.79
C PHE A 41 2.45 3.02 -9.36
N PRO A 42 3.42 3.06 -10.29
CA PRO A 42 4.81 2.79 -9.96
C PRO A 42 5.43 3.99 -9.23
N MET A 43 6.19 3.68 -8.18
CA MET A 43 7.02 4.65 -7.47
C MET A 43 8.32 3.99 -7.03
N GLN A 44 9.31 4.78 -6.67
CA GLN A 44 10.60 4.29 -6.22
C GLN A 44 10.76 4.52 -4.73
N MET A 45 11.28 3.50 -4.00
CA MET A 45 11.62 3.64 -2.59
C MET A 45 12.76 4.63 -2.43
N LYS A 46 12.61 5.56 -1.49
CA LYS A 46 13.65 6.49 -1.06
C LYS A 46 14.10 6.14 0.35
N GLY A 47 15.42 6.07 0.55
CA GLY A 47 16.02 5.76 1.86
C GLY A 47 15.87 4.31 2.27
N HIS A 48 16.29 4.00 3.50
CA HIS A 48 16.49 2.64 4.02
C HIS A 48 15.43 2.23 5.05
N SER A 49 14.41 3.05 5.28
CA SER A 49 13.46 2.86 6.39
C SER A 49 12.59 1.61 6.30
N MET A 50 12.46 1.00 5.12
CA MET A 50 11.64 -0.20 4.89
C MET A 50 12.47 -1.44 4.58
N GLU A 51 13.79 -1.40 4.75
CA GLU A 51 14.62 -2.58 4.63
C GLU A 51 14.35 -3.59 5.77
N PRO A 52 14.36 -4.88 5.49
CA PRO A 52 14.66 -5.53 4.21
C PRO A 52 13.46 -5.63 3.25
N ALA A 53 12.24 -5.27 3.66
CA ALA A 53 11.04 -5.48 2.85
C ALA A 53 11.03 -4.64 1.56
N ALA A 54 11.61 -3.44 1.59
CA ALA A 54 11.81 -2.61 0.40
C ALA A 54 13.15 -1.88 0.50
N ALA A 55 14.14 -2.32 -0.26
CA ALA A 55 15.45 -1.67 -0.31
C ALA A 55 15.39 -0.31 -1.00
N GLU A 56 16.38 0.55 -0.73
CA GLU A 56 16.51 1.82 -1.44
C GLU A 56 16.51 1.62 -2.96
N LYS A 57 15.82 2.50 -3.69
CA LYS A 57 15.63 2.45 -5.16
C LYS A 57 14.81 1.28 -5.69
N SER A 58 14.30 0.39 -4.84
CA SER A 58 13.37 -0.63 -5.32
C SER A 58 12.11 -0.01 -5.90
N LEU A 59 11.53 -0.68 -6.89
CA LEU A 59 10.28 -0.30 -7.52
C LEU A 59 9.13 -0.78 -6.64
N LEU A 60 8.21 0.13 -6.34
CA LEU A 60 7.01 -0.12 -5.55
C LEU A 60 5.78 0.04 -6.44
N LEU A 61 4.74 -0.78 -6.20
CA LEU A 61 3.43 -0.62 -6.83
C LEU A 61 2.41 -0.17 -5.79
N LEU A 62 1.88 1.04 -5.99
CA LEU A 62 0.92 1.68 -5.12
C LEU A 62 -0.50 1.52 -5.65
N ASN A 63 -1.39 0.95 -4.83
CA ASN A 63 -2.83 0.90 -5.08
C ASN A 63 -3.52 2.08 -4.39
N LYS A 64 -3.92 3.08 -5.19
CA LYS A 64 -4.55 4.32 -4.71
C LYS A 64 -6.05 4.20 -4.47
N ILE A 65 -6.67 3.12 -4.93
CA ILE A 65 -8.13 3.00 -4.89
C ILE A 65 -8.64 2.09 -3.76
N GLN A 66 -7.79 1.18 -3.25
CA GLN A 66 -8.20 0.15 -2.29
C GLN A 66 -8.88 0.75 -1.06
N TYR A 67 -8.29 1.78 -0.47
CA TYR A 67 -8.77 2.38 0.78
C TYR A 67 -10.00 3.28 0.63
N ARG A 68 -10.53 3.41 -0.60
CA ARG A 68 -11.87 3.96 -0.83
C ARG A 68 -12.99 2.97 -0.50
N PHE A 69 -12.69 1.67 -0.50
CA PHE A 69 -13.67 0.59 -0.31
C PHE A 69 -13.45 -0.18 0.99
N VAL A 70 -12.22 -0.25 1.47
CA VAL A 70 -11.86 -0.96 2.71
C VAL A 70 -10.99 -0.06 3.59
N SER A 71 -11.03 -0.26 4.89
CA SER A 71 -10.11 0.46 5.80
C SER A 71 -8.72 -0.17 5.76
N PRO A 72 -7.66 0.63 5.95
CA PRO A 72 -6.31 0.12 6.18
C PRO A 72 -6.30 -0.86 7.35
N LYS A 73 -5.46 -1.88 7.27
CA LYS A 73 -5.36 -2.94 8.27
C LYS A 73 -3.97 -2.96 8.88
N GLN A 74 -3.87 -3.58 10.05
CA GLN A 74 -2.60 -3.88 10.67
C GLN A 74 -1.70 -4.65 9.71
N PHE A 75 -0.43 -4.27 9.66
CA PHE A 75 0.65 -4.75 8.79
C PHE A 75 0.54 -4.37 7.30
N ASP A 76 -0.47 -3.63 6.88
CA ASP A 76 -0.45 -3.02 5.54
C ASP A 76 0.73 -2.04 5.43
N VAL A 77 1.48 -2.13 4.33
CA VAL A 77 2.47 -1.10 3.96
C VAL A 77 1.73 0.00 3.20
N ILE A 78 1.85 1.24 3.69
CA ILE A 78 1.13 2.39 3.16
C ILE A 78 2.09 3.45 2.64
N ALA A 79 1.63 4.18 1.62
CA ALA A 79 2.18 5.46 1.23
C ALA A 79 1.29 6.56 1.81
N PHE A 80 1.87 7.49 2.53
CA PHE A 80 1.16 8.62 3.12
C PHE A 80 1.95 9.92 2.95
N GLN A 81 1.25 11.05 3.05
CA GLN A 81 1.81 12.38 2.90
C GLN A 81 1.85 13.07 4.27
N ILE A 82 3.02 13.59 4.64
CA ILE A 82 3.15 14.43 5.84
C ILE A 82 2.52 15.80 5.56
N LYS A 83 1.82 16.34 6.53
CA LYS A 83 1.22 17.68 6.41
C LYS A 83 2.30 18.72 6.11
N GLY A 84 2.11 19.48 5.02
CA GLY A 84 3.04 20.53 4.60
C GLY A 84 4.22 20.05 3.76
N SER A 85 4.27 18.78 3.39
CA SER A 85 5.27 18.22 2.47
C SER A 85 4.60 17.55 1.28
N ASP A 86 5.20 17.67 0.09
CA ASP A 86 4.78 16.94 -1.10
C ASP A 86 5.42 15.54 -1.19
N GLU A 87 6.31 15.19 -0.25
CA GLU A 87 6.96 13.90 -0.24
C GLU A 87 6.08 12.82 0.37
N LEU A 88 6.05 11.66 -0.32
CA LEU A 88 5.40 10.46 0.18
C LEU A 88 6.37 9.68 1.07
N GLN A 89 5.88 9.32 2.26
CA GLN A 89 6.56 8.40 3.17
C GLN A 89 5.96 7.01 3.02
N ILE A 90 6.80 5.99 3.14
CA ILE A 90 6.39 4.58 3.09
C ILE A 90 6.67 3.97 4.45
N LYS A 91 5.64 3.46 5.11
CA LYS A 91 5.73 2.82 6.44
C LYS A 91 4.73 1.67 6.53
N ARG A 92 4.91 0.83 7.55
CA ARG A 92 3.99 -0.26 7.90
C ARG A 92 3.06 0.17 9.04
N ILE A 93 1.77 -0.13 8.91
CA ILE A 93 0.80 0.06 10.00
C ILE A 93 1.07 -1.00 11.08
N ILE A 94 1.29 -0.54 12.30
CA ILE A 94 1.51 -1.41 13.45
C ILE A 94 0.30 -1.46 14.37
N ALA A 95 -0.37 -0.31 14.57
CA ALA A 95 -1.60 -0.27 15.33
C ALA A 95 -2.69 0.51 14.58
N CYS A 96 -3.92 0.05 14.72
CA CYS A 96 -5.12 0.54 14.05
C CYS A 96 -5.98 1.39 15.01
N PRO A 97 -7.00 2.11 14.49
CA PRO A 97 -7.92 2.88 15.32
C PRO A 97 -8.48 2.10 16.51
N GLY A 98 -8.35 2.67 17.71
CA GLY A 98 -8.80 2.06 18.97
C GLY A 98 -7.78 1.15 19.65
N ASP A 99 -6.70 0.76 18.98
CA ASP A 99 -5.64 -0.02 19.61
C ASP A 99 -4.84 0.83 20.60
N ARG A 100 -4.29 0.18 21.64
CA ARG A 100 -3.30 0.75 22.55
C ARG A 100 -1.93 0.16 22.23
N ILE A 101 -0.97 1.02 21.95
CA ILE A 101 0.40 0.63 21.61
C ILE A 101 1.37 1.11 22.68
N SER A 102 2.33 0.28 23.05
CA SER A 102 3.50 0.66 23.83
C SER A 102 4.74 -0.11 23.37
N ILE A 103 5.90 0.53 23.52
CA ILE A 103 7.20 -0.07 23.18
C ILE A 103 8.04 -0.07 24.44
N LYS A 104 8.33 -1.28 24.96
CA LYS A 104 9.08 -1.47 26.19
C LYS A 104 10.25 -2.42 25.93
N GLU A 105 11.44 -2.02 26.32
CA GLU A 105 12.67 -2.82 26.14
C GLU A 105 12.89 -3.26 24.67
N GLY A 106 12.52 -2.40 23.73
CA GLY A 106 12.63 -2.70 22.30
C GLY A 106 11.54 -3.64 21.75
N MET A 107 10.54 -3.98 22.56
CA MET A 107 9.45 -4.88 22.18
C MET A 107 8.13 -4.12 22.06
N ILE A 108 7.37 -4.43 21.01
CA ILE A 108 6.08 -3.81 20.69
C ILE A 108 4.95 -4.59 21.34
N TYR A 109 4.13 -3.89 22.11
CA TYR A 109 2.91 -4.42 22.73
C TYR A 109 1.71 -3.72 22.15
N ILE A 110 0.68 -4.49 21.80
CA ILE A 110 -0.61 -3.98 21.31
C ILE A 110 -1.71 -4.51 22.23
N ASN A 111 -2.52 -3.61 22.77
CA ASN A 111 -3.57 -3.92 23.75
C ASN A 111 -3.03 -4.69 24.97
N GLY A 112 -1.81 -4.38 25.39
CA GLY A 112 -1.12 -5.03 26.52
C GLY A 112 -0.52 -6.40 26.20
N THR A 113 -0.61 -6.89 24.97
CA THR A 113 -0.06 -8.19 24.55
C THR A 113 1.13 -7.99 23.62
N LEU A 114 2.20 -8.80 23.83
CA LEU A 114 3.36 -8.79 22.93
C LEU A 114 2.94 -9.12 21.50
N CYS A 115 3.28 -8.26 20.56
CA CYS A 115 2.98 -8.44 19.15
C CYS A 115 4.20 -9.03 18.42
N GLU A 116 4.30 -10.35 18.35
CA GLU A 116 5.45 -11.06 17.76
C GLU A 116 5.67 -10.63 16.31
N GLN A 117 4.61 -10.54 15.51
CA GLN A 117 4.70 -10.15 14.10
C GLN A 117 5.22 -8.72 13.92
N ALA A 118 4.80 -7.76 14.76
CA ALA A 118 5.34 -6.40 14.72
C ALA A 118 6.84 -6.39 15.05
N ASN A 119 7.26 -7.20 16.00
CA ASN A 119 8.67 -7.34 16.38
C ASN A 119 9.52 -8.02 15.30
N GLU A 120 8.93 -8.88 14.47
CA GLU A 120 9.62 -9.45 13.31
C GLU A 120 9.88 -8.39 12.22
N TYR A 121 8.94 -7.49 12.00
CA TYR A 121 9.10 -6.41 11.02
C TYR A 121 10.06 -5.33 11.51
N SER A 122 9.91 -4.87 12.75
CA SER A 122 10.68 -3.72 13.29
C SER A 122 11.78 -4.22 14.24
N LYS A 123 12.78 -4.88 13.66
CA LYS A 123 13.95 -5.34 14.42
C LYS A 123 14.81 -4.16 14.89
N ASP A 124 15.58 -4.40 15.96
CA ASP A 124 16.54 -3.42 16.52
C ASP A 124 15.90 -2.11 16.97
N LEU A 125 14.69 -2.17 17.50
CA LEU A 125 13.91 -1.03 17.95
C LEU A 125 14.42 -0.52 19.30
N ILE A 126 15.49 0.30 19.26
CA ILE A 126 16.20 0.81 20.44
C ILE A 126 15.44 1.99 21.07
N ASN A 127 14.82 2.84 20.23
CA ASN A 127 14.13 4.04 20.69
C ASN A 127 12.61 3.87 20.58
N ALA A 128 11.92 3.94 21.70
CA ALA A 128 10.46 3.87 21.78
C ALA A 128 9.76 5.21 21.38
N GLY A 129 10.47 6.32 21.50
CA GLY A 129 9.93 7.66 21.20
C GLY A 129 8.66 7.94 21.97
N THR A 130 7.63 8.44 21.27
CA THR A 130 6.31 8.76 21.85
C THR A 130 5.59 7.53 22.44
N ALA A 131 5.93 6.31 21.99
CA ALA A 131 5.31 5.07 22.44
C ALA A 131 6.02 4.42 23.65
N SER A 132 6.93 5.16 24.35
CA SER A 132 7.51 4.73 25.64
C SER A 132 6.43 4.53 26.71
N ASP A 133 5.43 5.37 26.71
CA ASP A 133 4.18 5.21 27.44
C ASP A 133 3.10 4.58 26.53
N GLU A 134 2.05 4.02 27.15
CA GLU A 134 0.95 3.45 26.36
C GLU A 134 0.16 4.58 25.67
N LEU A 135 0.11 4.54 24.35
CA LEU A 135 -0.66 5.46 23.50
C LEU A 135 -1.92 4.76 22.97
N THR A 136 -3.04 5.48 22.95
CA THR A 136 -4.26 5.02 22.29
C THR A 136 -4.34 5.66 20.89
N VAL A 137 -4.50 4.81 19.87
CA VAL A 137 -4.66 5.24 18.48
C VAL A 137 -6.06 5.83 18.30
N GLY A 138 -6.15 7.05 17.78
CA GLY A 138 -7.42 7.76 17.55
C GLY A 138 -8.30 7.08 16.49
N GLU A 139 -9.60 7.45 16.41
CA GLU A 139 -10.61 6.80 15.56
C GLU A 139 -10.28 6.77 14.06
N ASN A 140 -9.51 7.72 13.54
CA ASN A 140 -9.10 7.79 12.13
C ASN A 140 -7.59 7.87 11.99
N GLU A 141 -6.86 7.34 12.93
CA GLU A 141 -5.41 7.40 13.00
C GLU A 141 -4.79 6.02 12.99
N TYR A 142 -3.53 5.97 12.60
CA TYR A 142 -2.73 4.75 12.52
C TYR A 142 -1.36 5.03 13.09
N PHE A 143 -0.84 4.12 13.90
CA PHE A 143 0.55 4.15 14.31
C PHE A 143 1.38 3.34 13.31
N VAL A 144 2.37 3.99 12.72
CA VAL A 144 3.18 3.39 11.66
C VAL A 144 4.65 3.33 12.06
N LEU A 145 5.34 2.27 11.65
CA LEU A 145 6.79 2.11 11.80
C LEU A 145 7.44 1.76 10.45
N GLY A 146 8.72 2.09 10.34
CA GLY A 146 9.57 1.50 9.32
C GLY A 146 10.03 0.11 9.73
N ASP A 147 10.19 -0.77 8.74
CA ASP A 147 10.72 -2.12 8.97
C ASP A 147 12.18 -2.07 9.45
N ASN A 148 12.92 -1.02 9.06
CA ASN A 148 14.24 -0.71 9.60
C ASN A 148 14.13 0.39 10.66
N ALA A 149 13.93 -0.02 11.91
CA ALA A 149 13.66 0.88 13.03
C ALA A 149 14.80 1.90 13.29
N VAL A 150 16.04 1.57 12.93
CA VAL A 150 17.23 2.42 13.13
C VAL A 150 17.26 3.59 12.14
N TYR A 151 16.85 3.35 10.90
CA TYR A 151 16.87 4.33 9.81
C TYR A 151 15.48 4.90 9.49
N SER A 152 14.52 4.73 10.40
CA SER A 152 13.15 5.17 10.19
C SER A 152 12.79 6.35 11.09
N GLU A 153 12.35 7.41 10.45
CA GLU A 153 11.54 8.45 11.07
C GLU A 153 10.08 8.08 10.84
N ASP A 154 9.32 7.88 11.93
CA ASP A 154 7.97 7.30 11.89
C ASP A 154 7.14 7.77 13.11
N SER A 155 6.05 7.10 13.45
CA SER A 155 5.13 7.54 14.52
C SER A 155 5.76 7.63 15.91
N ARG A 156 6.98 7.15 16.10
CA ARG A 156 7.75 7.36 17.34
C ARG A 156 8.25 8.80 17.47
N SER A 157 8.40 9.52 16.36
CA SER A 157 8.76 10.94 16.34
C SER A 157 7.51 11.81 16.47
N GLU A 158 7.58 12.90 17.21
CA GLU A 158 6.53 13.91 17.29
C GLU A 158 6.27 14.60 15.96
N ASP A 159 7.28 14.69 15.09
CA ASP A 159 7.17 15.33 13.77
C ASP A 159 6.24 14.56 12.82
N ILE A 160 6.18 13.25 12.94
CA ILE A 160 5.26 12.39 12.18
C ILE A 160 4.01 12.08 13.01
N GLY A 161 4.17 11.61 14.24
CA GLY A 161 3.07 11.23 15.12
C GLY A 161 2.15 10.18 14.52
N MET A 162 0.88 10.22 14.92
CA MET A 162 -0.16 9.37 14.32
C MET A 162 -0.49 9.83 12.91
N VAL A 163 -0.59 8.88 11.98
CA VAL A 163 -0.97 9.14 10.59
C VAL A 163 -2.47 9.07 10.45
N SER A 164 -3.10 10.18 10.05
CA SER A 164 -4.55 10.19 9.83
C SER A 164 -4.90 9.46 8.51
N LYS A 165 -6.11 8.90 8.45
CA LYS A 165 -6.62 8.22 7.25
C LYS A 165 -6.55 9.08 6.00
N ASP A 166 -6.79 10.39 6.14
CA ASP A 166 -6.80 11.34 5.03
C ASP A 166 -5.40 11.62 4.46
N GLN A 167 -4.34 11.33 5.22
CA GLN A 167 -2.96 11.43 4.74
C GLN A 167 -2.58 10.21 3.90
N ILE A 168 -3.31 9.09 4.02
CA ILE A 168 -2.97 7.85 3.33
C ILE A 168 -3.37 7.93 1.86
N VAL A 169 -2.37 7.89 0.98
CA VAL A 169 -2.54 7.94 -0.48
C VAL A 169 -2.92 6.58 -1.06
N GLY A 170 -2.43 5.50 -0.46
CA GLY A 170 -2.76 4.14 -0.89
C GLY A 170 -1.92 3.07 -0.21
N ARG A 171 -2.19 1.83 -0.60
CA ARG A 171 -1.44 0.66 -0.15
C ARG A 171 -0.31 0.32 -1.12
N VAL A 172 0.88 0.14 -0.59
CA VAL A 172 1.99 -0.48 -1.34
C VAL A 172 1.85 -1.99 -1.19
N TRP A 173 1.59 -2.68 -2.29
CA TRP A 173 1.33 -4.11 -2.25
C TRP A 173 2.45 -4.96 -2.85
N PHE A 174 3.33 -4.34 -3.66
CA PHE A 174 4.49 -5.02 -4.22
C PHE A 174 5.73 -4.16 -4.11
N ALA A 175 6.87 -4.80 -3.82
CA ALA A 175 8.20 -4.24 -3.93
C ALA A 175 9.11 -5.18 -4.72
N GLY A 176 10.11 -4.65 -5.41
CA GLY A 176 11.10 -5.45 -6.12
C GLY A 176 12.21 -4.59 -6.75
N GLU A 177 13.36 -5.19 -6.97
CA GLU A 177 14.49 -4.51 -7.63
C GLU A 177 14.25 -4.31 -9.13
N SER A 178 13.37 -5.14 -9.72
CA SER A 178 12.97 -5.06 -11.12
C SER A 178 11.56 -5.62 -11.31
N PHE A 179 10.97 -5.42 -12.49
CA PHE A 179 9.65 -5.98 -12.84
C PHE A 179 9.58 -7.52 -12.79
N LEU A 180 10.71 -8.21 -12.69
CA LEU A 180 10.77 -9.67 -12.61
C LEU A 180 10.99 -10.20 -11.18
N SER A 181 11.25 -9.33 -10.21
CA SER A 181 11.59 -9.70 -8.83
C SER A 181 10.61 -9.15 -7.79
N PHE A 182 9.35 -8.90 -8.18
CA PHE A 182 8.34 -8.41 -7.24
C PHE A 182 7.96 -9.46 -6.20
N HIS A 183 7.81 -8.99 -4.96
CA HIS A 183 7.20 -9.74 -3.88
C HIS A 183 6.08 -8.91 -3.22
N LEU A 184 5.15 -9.58 -2.53
CA LEU A 184 4.07 -8.96 -1.77
C LEU A 184 4.62 -8.34 -0.48
N LEU A 185 4.11 -7.17 -0.10
CA LEU A 185 4.38 -6.48 1.16
C LEU A 185 3.24 -6.63 2.15
#